data_ee9314bf0223192e45ba825b0201b6d4
#
_entry.id   ee9314bf0223192e45ba825b0201b6d4
#
_cell.length_a   1.000
_cell.length_b   1.000
_cell.length_c   1.000
_cell.angle_alpha   90.00
_cell.angle_beta   90.00
_cell.angle_gamma   90.00
#
_symmetry.space_group_name_H-M   'P 1'
#
loop_
_entity.id
_entity.type
_entity.pdbx_description
1 polymer ?
#
loop_
_entity_poly.entity_id
_entity_poly.type
_entity_poly.pdbx_seq_one_letter_code
_entity_poly.pdbx_strand_id
1 'polypeptide(L)'
;TIDENASIGTTIGTLSTTDPDAASNTFTYAVSDTTNFQIDGATLKSNAVFNFEAVPSYTVTITSTDSGSLSYSKEFIISVNNVPEAPTDISLSATTVNENMEVGTVVGTFTTTYTDSNEFTYAVDDTSNFSVVGDKLKTSQQFDFETKSSFPISVTVTDGNSLTFSKTFTVTVVDINEPPTDITLSLNTIDENASIGTTIGTLSTTDPDAASNSFTYSVSDSTNFQIVGSILKSNAVFNYEAVSS
;
A
#
# COMPACT_ATOMS: atom_id res chain seq x y z
N THR A 1 36.56 -11.99 9.40
CA THR A 1 35.19 -11.59 8.96
C THR A 1 34.70 -10.46 9.83
N ILE A 2 33.73 -9.71 9.34
CA ILE A 2 33.00 -8.69 10.07
C ILE A 2 31.55 -8.74 9.64
N ASP A 3 30.60 -8.55 10.56
CA ASP A 3 29.20 -8.43 10.21
C ASP A 3 28.96 -7.06 9.55
N GLU A 4 28.09 -7.02 8.55
CA GLU A 4 27.62 -5.74 8.04
C GLU A 4 26.88 -4.96 9.12
N ASN A 5 26.68 -3.67 8.90
CA ASN A 5 26.06 -2.77 9.88
C ASN A 5 26.79 -2.67 11.23
N ALA A 6 27.95 -3.35 11.39
CA ALA A 6 28.77 -3.18 12.57
C ALA A 6 29.31 -1.75 12.67
N SER A 7 29.40 -1.24 13.91
CA SER A 7 29.88 0.12 14.16
C SER A 7 31.35 0.30 13.73
N ILE A 8 31.69 1.51 13.28
CA ILE A 8 33.11 1.89 13.04
C ILE A 8 33.92 1.63 14.31
N GLY A 9 35.13 1.06 14.13
CA GLY A 9 36.01 0.66 15.22
C GLY A 9 35.83 -0.78 15.71
N THR A 10 34.88 -1.55 15.08
CA THR A 10 34.69 -2.97 15.38
C THR A 10 35.96 -3.75 15.04
N THR A 11 36.42 -4.60 15.97
CA THR A 11 37.60 -5.45 15.79
C THR A 11 37.32 -6.55 14.75
N ILE A 12 38.19 -6.66 13.75
CA ILE A 12 38.16 -7.69 12.71
C ILE A 12 39.13 -8.83 13.08
N GLY A 13 40.31 -8.49 13.60
CA GLY A 13 41.30 -9.48 13.99
C GLY A 13 42.55 -8.87 14.59
N THR A 14 43.40 -9.73 15.15
CA THR A 14 44.69 -9.35 15.69
C THR A 14 45.81 -9.78 14.73
N LEU A 15 46.75 -8.88 14.50
CA LEU A 15 47.89 -9.07 13.63
C LEU A 15 49.08 -9.62 14.45
N SER A 16 49.81 -10.52 13.84
CA SER A 16 51.07 -11.03 14.40
C SER A 16 52.11 -11.25 13.29
N THR A 17 53.36 -11.02 13.57
CA THR A 17 54.47 -11.22 12.63
C THR A 17 55.46 -12.22 13.20
N THR A 18 55.91 -13.13 12.34
CA THR A 18 57.02 -14.03 12.66
C THR A 18 58.29 -13.47 12.03
N ASP A 19 59.34 -13.34 12.83
CA ASP A 19 60.63 -12.81 12.42
C ASP A 19 61.72 -13.71 12.95
N PRO A 20 62.72 -14.12 12.14
CA PRO A 20 63.82 -14.95 12.60
C PRO A 20 64.65 -14.31 13.74
N ASP A 21 64.71 -12.97 13.77
CA ASP A 21 65.54 -12.21 14.73
C ASP A 21 64.71 -11.69 15.94
N ALA A 22 63.58 -12.34 16.19
CA ALA A 22 62.45 -11.86 17.03
C ALA A 22 62.72 -11.64 18.52
N ALA A 23 63.92 -11.87 19.05
CA ALA A 23 64.17 -11.80 20.51
C ALA A 23 63.96 -10.40 21.14
N SER A 24 63.73 -9.33 20.31
CA SER A 24 63.49 -7.95 20.76
C SER A 24 62.70 -7.08 19.77
N ASN A 25 62.08 -7.67 18.77
CA ASN A 25 61.39 -6.92 17.73
C ASN A 25 60.02 -6.40 18.18
N THR A 26 59.80 -5.11 18.02
CA THR A 26 58.50 -4.48 18.03
C THR A 26 58.08 -4.26 16.58
N PHE A 27 56.81 -4.56 16.27
CA PHE A 27 56.25 -4.42 14.93
C PHE A 27 55.24 -3.28 14.90
N THR A 28 55.26 -2.52 13.79
CA THR A 28 54.21 -1.58 13.40
C THR A 28 53.49 -2.13 12.20
N TYR A 29 52.17 -1.86 12.10
CA TYR A 29 51.33 -2.37 11.04
C TYR A 29 50.67 -1.23 10.27
N ALA A 30 50.53 -1.40 8.95
CA ALA A 30 49.79 -0.52 8.07
C ALA A 30 48.85 -1.32 7.18
N VAL A 31 47.69 -0.76 6.81
CA VAL A 31 46.73 -1.33 5.90
C VAL A 31 46.64 -0.49 4.64
N SER A 32 46.48 -1.13 3.46
CA SER A 32 46.41 -0.45 2.15
C SER A 32 45.16 0.36 1.97
N ASP A 33 44.03 -0.12 2.48
CA ASP A 33 42.71 0.55 2.39
C ASP A 33 42.38 1.22 3.73
N THR A 34 42.81 2.45 3.89
CA THR A 34 42.57 3.26 5.09
C THR A 34 41.18 3.90 5.12
N THR A 35 40.41 3.81 4.02
CA THR A 35 39.01 4.27 3.95
C THR A 35 38.12 3.33 4.73
N ASN A 36 38.28 2.03 4.50
CA ASN A 36 37.42 0.99 5.08
C ASN A 36 37.98 0.37 6.34
N PHE A 37 39.32 0.43 6.54
CA PHE A 37 40.01 -0.22 7.64
C PHE A 37 40.96 0.71 8.39
N GLN A 38 41.17 0.42 9.65
CA GLN A 38 42.14 1.10 10.48
C GLN A 38 42.92 0.10 11.36
N ILE A 39 44.11 0.48 11.74
CA ILE A 39 44.94 -0.32 12.66
C ILE A 39 45.14 0.45 13.96
N ASP A 40 44.88 -0.23 15.09
CA ASP A 40 45.09 0.25 16.43
C ASP A 40 46.04 -0.73 17.15
N GLY A 41 47.31 -0.36 17.26
CA GLY A 41 48.37 -1.26 17.71
C GLY A 41 48.54 -2.45 16.78
N ALA A 42 48.24 -3.64 17.27
CA ALA A 42 48.21 -4.88 16.48
C ALA A 42 46.80 -5.33 16.12
N THR A 43 45.82 -4.48 16.20
CA THR A 43 44.39 -4.83 15.92
C THR A 43 43.92 -4.17 14.63
N LEU A 44 43.43 -4.99 13.69
CA LEU A 44 42.70 -4.53 12.52
C LEU A 44 41.26 -4.26 12.91
N LYS A 45 40.75 -3.08 12.62
CA LYS A 45 39.40 -2.61 12.93
C LYS A 45 38.74 -2.04 11.69
N SER A 46 37.37 -1.99 11.69
CA SER A 46 36.61 -1.27 10.69
C SER A 46 36.83 0.24 10.80
N ASN A 47 36.86 0.95 9.68
CA ASN A 47 36.87 2.42 9.58
C ASN A 47 35.64 2.94 8.77
N ALA A 48 34.78 2.02 8.31
CA ALA A 48 33.51 2.27 7.66
C ALA A 48 32.46 1.32 8.20
N VAL A 49 31.20 1.60 7.93
CA VAL A 49 30.08 0.66 8.04
C VAL A 49 30.01 -0.12 6.74
N PHE A 50 30.02 -1.44 6.81
CA PHE A 50 29.95 -2.31 5.66
C PHE A 50 28.49 -2.65 5.31
N ASN A 51 28.24 -2.93 4.04
CA ASN A 51 27.00 -3.43 3.50
C ASN A 51 27.34 -4.62 2.60
N PHE A 52 26.81 -5.81 2.94
CA PHE A 52 27.09 -7.07 2.26
C PHE A 52 26.57 -7.07 0.83
N GLU A 53 25.38 -6.52 0.58
CA GLU A 53 24.72 -6.46 -0.73
C GLU A 53 25.50 -5.58 -1.71
N ALA A 54 26.22 -4.58 -1.19
CA ALA A 54 27.06 -3.72 -2.00
C ALA A 54 28.42 -4.36 -2.26
N VAL A 55 29.12 -4.84 -1.21
CA VAL A 55 30.46 -5.42 -1.31
C VAL A 55 30.62 -6.55 -0.28
N PRO A 56 30.53 -7.83 -0.70
CA PRO A 56 30.59 -8.97 0.23
C PRO A 56 31.99 -9.32 0.72
N SER A 57 33.04 -8.73 0.15
CA SER A 57 34.43 -8.95 0.61
C SER A 57 35.38 -7.88 0.12
N TYR A 58 36.45 -7.66 0.90
CA TYR A 58 37.52 -6.71 0.63
C TYR A 58 38.85 -7.44 0.61
N THR A 59 39.71 -7.16 -0.37
CA THR A 59 41.11 -7.59 -0.37
C THR A 59 41.96 -6.44 0.11
N VAL A 60 42.71 -6.63 1.20
CA VAL A 60 43.56 -5.62 1.81
C VAL A 60 44.98 -6.14 1.95
N THR A 61 45.97 -5.30 1.70
CA THR A 61 47.35 -5.62 1.97
C THR A 61 47.72 -5.05 3.36
N ILE A 62 48.20 -5.92 4.26
CA ILE A 62 48.76 -5.53 5.54
C ILE A 62 50.29 -5.55 5.42
N THR A 63 50.92 -4.48 5.83
CA THR A 63 52.37 -4.36 5.89
C THR A 63 52.81 -4.33 7.37
N SER A 64 53.68 -5.24 7.73
CA SER A 64 54.37 -5.24 9.04
C SER A 64 55.78 -4.69 8.84
N THR A 65 56.22 -3.78 9.74
CA THR A 65 57.55 -3.20 9.74
C THR A 65 58.17 -3.39 11.11
N ASP A 66 59.40 -3.91 11.15
CA ASP A 66 60.16 -4.14 12.40
C ASP A 66 60.86 -2.87 12.89
N SER A 67 61.53 -2.96 14.01
CA SER A 67 62.31 -1.86 14.59
C SER A 67 63.55 -1.48 13.77
N GLY A 68 64.03 -2.36 12.86
CA GLY A 68 65.11 -2.13 11.93
C GLY A 68 64.66 -1.50 10.60
N SER A 69 63.35 -1.16 10.44
CA SER A 69 62.71 -0.63 9.22
C SER A 69 62.65 -1.64 8.06
N LEU A 70 62.76 -2.94 8.33
CA LEU A 70 62.50 -3.97 7.34
C LEU A 70 61.04 -4.34 7.37
N SER A 71 60.41 -4.56 6.19
CA SER A 71 58.96 -4.78 6.09
C SER A 71 58.61 -5.99 5.28
N TYR A 72 57.46 -6.59 5.65
CA TYR A 72 56.84 -7.68 4.94
C TYR A 72 55.35 -7.37 4.72
N SER A 73 54.85 -7.60 3.52
CA SER A 73 53.47 -7.34 3.15
C SER A 73 52.74 -8.64 2.79
N LYS A 74 51.50 -8.76 3.17
CA LYS A 74 50.63 -9.90 2.86
C LYS A 74 49.20 -9.44 2.58
N GLU A 75 48.60 -10.06 1.60
CA GLU A 75 47.17 -9.85 1.28
C GLU A 75 46.28 -10.70 2.17
N PHE A 76 45.15 -10.12 2.59
CA PHE A 76 44.10 -10.76 3.33
C PHE A 76 42.75 -10.46 2.68
N ILE A 77 41.86 -11.46 2.64
CA ILE A 77 40.46 -11.28 2.26
C ILE A 77 39.65 -11.12 3.54
N ILE A 78 38.98 -9.99 3.67
CA ILE A 78 38.04 -9.70 4.74
C ILE A 78 36.63 -9.89 4.19
N SER A 79 35.96 -10.95 4.63
CA SER A 79 34.56 -11.22 4.25
C SER A 79 33.62 -10.41 5.13
N VAL A 80 32.61 -9.82 4.55
CA VAL A 80 31.47 -9.26 5.24
C VAL A 80 30.42 -10.36 5.40
N ASN A 81 29.86 -10.52 6.58
CA ASN A 81 28.79 -11.46 6.84
C ASN A 81 27.48 -10.73 6.64
N ASN A 82 26.53 -11.35 5.90
CA ASN A 82 25.17 -10.88 5.76
C ASN A 82 24.44 -10.97 7.12
N VAL A 83 23.76 -9.92 7.50
CA VAL A 83 22.86 -9.82 8.66
C VAL A 83 21.47 -9.45 8.16
N PRO A 84 20.47 -10.35 8.25
CA PRO A 84 19.15 -10.08 7.70
C PRO A 84 18.56 -8.74 8.13
N GLU A 85 18.05 -7.98 7.17
CA GLU A 85 17.45 -6.66 7.37
C GLU A 85 15.95 -6.69 7.05
N ALA A 86 15.18 -5.84 7.72
CA ALA A 86 13.77 -5.75 7.50
C ALA A 86 13.45 -5.06 6.16
N PRO A 87 12.31 -5.38 5.52
CA PRO A 87 11.80 -4.59 4.41
C PRO A 87 11.70 -3.11 4.76
N THR A 88 11.96 -2.23 3.79
CA THR A 88 12.04 -0.77 4.02
C THR A 88 10.86 0.00 3.49
N ASP A 89 10.09 -0.56 2.53
CA ASP A 89 8.86 0.05 2.03
C ASP A 89 7.91 -0.99 1.40
N ILE A 90 6.62 -0.63 1.38
CA ILE A 90 5.56 -1.33 0.66
C ILE A 90 4.90 -0.32 -0.28
N SER A 91 4.65 -0.72 -1.52
CA SER A 91 3.77 0.02 -2.43
C SER A 91 2.59 -0.84 -2.87
N LEU A 92 1.48 -0.19 -3.19
CA LEU A 92 0.26 -0.79 -3.70
C LEU A 92 -0.05 -0.15 -5.05
N SER A 93 -0.25 -0.97 -6.09
CA SER A 93 -0.37 -0.50 -7.47
C SER A 93 -1.62 0.34 -7.73
N ALA A 94 -2.68 0.15 -6.95
CA ALA A 94 -3.89 0.96 -6.95
C ALA A 94 -4.52 0.97 -5.56
N THR A 95 -5.21 2.08 -5.23
CA THR A 95 -5.90 2.29 -3.95
C THR A 95 -7.37 2.64 -4.17
N THR A 96 -7.93 2.32 -5.34
CA THR A 96 -9.33 2.59 -5.67
C THR A 96 -10.02 1.31 -6.10
N VAL A 97 -11.30 1.19 -5.78
CA VAL A 97 -12.20 0.13 -6.23
C VAL A 97 -13.57 0.72 -6.48
N ASN A 98 -14.23 0.32 -7.57
CA ASN A 98 -15.62 0.71 -7.80
C ASN A 98 -16.53 0.03 -6.77
N GLU A 99 -17.57 0.71 -6.35
CA GLU A 99 -18.63 0.08 -5.59
C GLU A 99 -19.35 -1.00 -6.42
N ASN A 100 -20.23 -1.76 -5.75
CA ASN A 100 -21.07 -2.81 -6.36
C ASN A 100 -20.29 -3.93 -7.06
N MET A 101 -18.95 -3.95 -6.94
CA MET A 101 -18.14 -5.03 -7.49
C MET A 101 -18.28 -6.31 -6.65
N GLU A 102 -18.12 -7.46 -7.29
CA GLU A 102 -18.17 -8.76 -6.62
C GLU A 102 -17.08 -8.90 -5.54
N VAL A 103 -17.41 -9.65 -4.49
CA VAL A 103 -16.44 -10.05 -3.45
C VAL A 103 -15.25 -10.78 -4.09
N GLY A 104 -14.03 -10.44 -3.66
CA GLY A 104 -12.79 -10.97 -4.24
C GLY A 104 -12.22 -10.14 -5.37
N THR A 105 -12.84 -8.99 -5.70
CA THR A 105 -12.28 -8.03 -6.67
C THR A 105 -10.91 -7.55 -6.20
N VAL A 106 -9.94 -7.54 -7.12
CA VAL A 106 -8.58 -7.06 -6.84
C VAL A 106 -8.59 -5.54 -6.78
N VAL A 107 -8.14 -4.99 -5.65
CA VAL A 107 -7.89 -3.56 -5.48
C VAL A 107 -6.54 -3.18 -6.09
N GLY A 108 -5.49 -3.91 -5.74
CA GLY A 108 -4.13 -3.68 -6.23
C GLY A 108 -3.18 -4.81 -5.88
N THR A 109 -1.94 -4.67 -6.36
CA THR A 109 -0.84 -5.62 -6.13
C THR A 109 0.23 -4.93 -5.29
N PHE A 110 0.69 -5.61 -4.24
CA PHE A 110 1.79 -5.15 -3.39
C PHE A 110 3.13 -5.38 -4.05
N THR A 111 4.05 -4.45 -3.84
CA THR A 111 5.48 -4.63 -4.07
C THR A 111 6.24 -4.13 -2.85
N THR A 112 7.34 -4.82 -2.51
CA THR A 112 8.17 -4.54 -1.33
C THR A 112 9.54 -4.06 -1.78
N THR A 113 10.05 -3.01 -1.15
CA THR A 113 11.45 -2.61 -1.27
C THR A 113 12.25 -3.33 -0.21
N TYR A 114 13.26 -4.04 -0.66
CA TYR A 114 14.04 -4.96 0.17
C TYR A 114 15.40 -5.26 -0.42
N THR A 115 16.37 -5.67 0.39
CA THR A 115 17.76 -5.91 0.00
C THR A 115 18.17 -7.38 0.05
N ASP A 116 17.68 -8.18 1.02
CA ASP A 116 18.22 -9.51 1.34
C ASP A 116 17.51 -10.73 0.74
N SER A 117 16.22 -10.70 0.44
CA SER A 117 15.43 -11.88 0.06
C SER A 117 14.26 -11.54 -0.85
N ASN A 118 13.68 -12.55 -1.51
CA ASN A 118 12.57 -12.40 -2.45
C ASN A 118 11.26 -13.05 -1.97
N GLU A 119 11.23 -13.56 -0.73
CA GLU A 119 10.04 -14.22 -0.19
C GLU A 119 9.31 -13.29 0.77
N PHE A 120 8.07 -12.92 0.42
CA PHE A 120 7.23 -12.01 1.21
C PHE A 120 5.85 -12.59 1.43
N THR A 121 5.34 -12.35 2.62
CA THR A 121 3.93 -12.54 2.95
C THR A 121 3.34 -11.21 3.40
N TYR A 122 2.07 -10.97 3.05
CA TYR A 122 1.36 -9.74 3.39
C TYR A 122 0.14 -10.03 4.24
N ALA A 123 -0.13 -9.15 5.18
CA ALA A 123 -1.34 -9.17 5.99
C ALA A 123 -1.96 -7.77 6.05
N VAL A 124 -3.28 -7.71 6.15
CA VAL A 124 -4.05 -6.48 6.35
C VAL A 124 -4.78 -6.55 7.69
N ASP A 125 -4.88 -5.42 8.39
CA ASP A 125 -5.55 -5.33 9.69
C ASP A 125 -7.09 -5.39 9.58
N ASP A 126 -7.66 -4.77 8.54
CA ASP A 126 -9.10 -4.78 8.28
C ASP A 126 -9.54 -6.01 7.46
N THR A 127 -9.56 -7.17 8.10
CA THR A 127 -9.95 -8.45 7.47
C THR A 127 -11.45 -8.57 7.19
N SER A 128 -12.27 -7.69 7.75
CA SER A 128 -13.71 -7.64 7.47
C SER A 128 -13.99 -7.10 6.07
N ASN A 129 -13.21 -6.11 5.65
CA ASN A 129 -13.39 -5.42 4.37
C ASN A 129 -12.43 -5.93 3.29
N PHE A 130 -11.26 -6.44 3.68
CA PHE A 130 -10.22 -6.85 2.74
C PHE A 130 -9.61 -8.19 3.09
N SER A 131 -9.02 -8.82 2.08
CA SER A 131 -8.22 -10.03 2.20
C SER A 131 -6.96 -9.92 1.34
N VAL A 132 -5.94 -10.69 1.69
CA VAL A 132 -4.71 -10.79 0.89
C VAL A 132 -4.57 -12.20 0.34
N VAL A 133 -4.33 -12.32 -0.96
CA VAL A 133 -4.08 -13.59 -1.65
C VAL A 133 -2.79 -13.45 -2.47
N GLY A 134 -1.72 -14.04 -1.97
CA GLY A 134 -0.37 -13.83 -2.50
C GLY A 134 0.05 -12.37 -2.28
N ASP A 135 0.31 -11.67 -3.36
CA ASP A 135 0.66 -10.25 -3.38
C ASP A 135 -0.53 -9.31 -3.67
N LYS A 136 -1.77 -9.82 -3.69
CA LYS A 136 -2.96 -9.06 -4.10
C LYS A 136 -3.85 -8.71 -2.94
N LEU A 137 -4.16 -7.41 -2.81
CA LEU A 137 -5.24 -6.92 -1.96
C LEU A 137 -6.57 -7.12 -2.68
N LYS A 138 -7.53 -7.76 -2.02
CA LYS A 138 -8.87 -8.06 -2.55
C LYS A 138 -9.95 -7.61 -1.59
N THR A 139 -11.14 -7.33 -2.12
CA THR A 139 -12.33 -7.05 -1.33
C THR A 139 -12.85 -8.33 -0.64
N SER A 140 -13.28 -8.21 0.63
CA SER A 140 -13.95 -9.30 1.38
C SER A 140 -15.46 -9.11 1.44
N GLN A 141 -15.95 -7.94 1.01
CA GLN A 141 -17.38 -7.62 0.87
C GLN A 141 -17.62 -6.79 -0.38
N GLN A 142 -18.87 -6.61 -0.75
CA GLN A 142 -19.31 -5.62 -1.72
C GLN A 142 -19.35 -4.26 -1.03
N PHE A 143 -18.77 -3.24 -1.65
CA PHE A 143 -18.80 -1.87 -1.15
C PHE A 143 -19.96 -1.10 -1.75
N ASP A 144 -20.44 -0.12 -0.98
CA ASP A 144 -21.49 0.84 -1.27
C ASP A 144 -20.92 2.22 -0.88
N PHE A 145 -20.77 3.10 -1.87
CA PHE A 145 -20.14 4.41 -1.71
C PHE A 145 -20.94 5.32 -0.78
N GLU A 146 -22.28 5.27 -0.87
CA GLU A 146 -23.20 6.09 -0.07
C GLU A 146 -23.14 5.69 1.41
N THR A 147 -22.80 4.41 1.68
CA THR A 147 -22.59 3.93 3.05
C THR A 147 -21.19 4.29 3.56
N LYS A 148 -20.15 4.04 2.75
CA LYS A 148 -18.78 4.36 3.16
C LYS A 148 -17.83 4.43 1.96
N SER A 149 -17.29 5.61 1.71
CA SER A 149 -16.43 5.92 0.54
C SER A 149 -14.94 5.72 0.76
N SER A 150 -14.46 5.45 1.98
CA SER A 150 -13.01 5.27 2.22
C SER A 150 -12.70 4.36 3.41
N PHE A 151 -11.60 3.60 3.28
CA PHE A 151 -11.14 2.61 4.25
C PHE A 151 -9.63 2.79 4.48
N PRO A 152 -9.21 3.35 5.62
CA PRO A 152 -7.81 3.29 6.01
C PRO A 152 -7.47 1.86 6.43
N ILE A 153 -6.37 1.32 5.93
CA ILE A 153 -5.87 -0.02 6.25
C ILE A 153 -4.39 0.04 6.59
N SER A 154 -3.95 -0.81 7.50
CA SER A 154 -2.54 -1.06 7.76
C SER A 154 -2.15 -2.40 7.14
N VAL A 155 -1.13 -2.37 6.29
CA VAL A 155 -0.57 -3.55 5.64
C VAL A 155 0.78 -3.85 6.26
N THR A 156 0.98 -5.10 6.67
CA THR A 156 2.27 -5.60 7.17
C THR A 156 2.83 -6.59 6.17
N VAL A 157 4.07 -6.36 5.75
CA VAL A 157 4.88 -7.36 5.02
C VAL A 157 5.79 -8.07 6.02
N THR A 158 5.96 -9.36 5.82
CA THR A 158 6.92 -10.22 6.55
C THR A 158 7.82 -10.91 5.53
N ASP A 159 9.11 -10.84 5.74
CA ASP A 159 10.12 -11.51 4.88
C ASP A 159 10.38 -12.96 5.30
N GLY A 160 11.25 -13.65 4.55
CA GLY A 160 11.66 -15.03 4.83
C GLY A 160 12.42 -15.21 6.16
N ASN A 161 12.94 -14.14 6.76
CA ASN A 161 13.64 -14.12 8.06
C ASN A 161 12.70 -13.73 9.22
N SER A 162 11.40 -13.56 8.95
CA SER A 162 10.38 -13.11 9.91
C SER A 162 10.55 -11.67 10.38
N LEU A 163 11.29 -10.84 9.65
CA LEU A 163 11.37 -9.41 9.87
C LEU A 163 10.19 -8.72 9.19
N THR A 164 9.69 -7.63 9.79
CA THR A 164 8.44 -7.03 9.34
C THR A 164 8.56 -5.53 9.09
N PHE A 165 7.76 -5.04 8.14
CA PHE A 165 7.52 -3.62 7.93
C PHE A 165 6.03 -3.38 7.74
N SER A 166 5.49 -2.27 8.27
CA SER A 166 4.08 -1.92 8.14
C SER A 166 3.90 -0.54 7.55
N LYS A 167 2.87 -0.40 6.68
CA LYS A 167 2.51 0.87 6.05
C LYS A 167 1.00 1.01 5.93
N THR A 168 0.51 2.23 6.15
CA THR A 168 -0.90 2.58 5.98
C THR A 168 -1.21 2.99 4.54
N PHE A 169 -2.38 2.53 4.06
CA PHE A 169 -2.99 2.95 2.80
C PHE A 169 -4.43 3.37 3.07
N THR A 170 -4.98 4.22 2.21
CA THR A 170 -6.41 4.51 2.20
C THR A 170 -6.97 3.97 0.90
N VAL A 171 -7.86 2.98 1.00
CA VAL A 171 -8.63 2.49 -0.16
C VAL A 171 -9.88 3.36 -0.30
N THR A 172 -10.08 3.92 -1.48
CA THR A 172 -11.24 4.75 -1.82
C THR A 172 -12.20 3.97 -2.69
N VAL A 173 -13.47 3.97 -2.33
CA VAL A 173 -14.56 3.46 -3.17
C VAL A 173 -14.92 4.54 -4.18
N VAL A 174 -15.11 4.15 -5.43
CA VAL A 174 -15.51 5.03 -6.52
C VAL A 174 -17.01 4.88 -6.70
N ASP A 175 -17.70 6.01 -6.64
CA ASP A 175 -19.14 6.16 -6.91
C ASP A 175 -19.47 5.75 -8.36
N ILE A 176 -20.47 4.88 -8.53
CA ILE A 176 -20.98 4.40 -9.81
C ILE A 176 -22.50 4.60 -9.81
N ASN A 177 -22.97 5.46 -10.69
CA ASN A 177 -24.39 5.79 -10.79
C ASN A 177 -25.30 4.55 -10.83
N GLU A 178 -26.27 4.51 -9.94
CA GLU A 178 -27.26 3.46 -9.76
C GLU A 178 -28.64 3.90 -10.27
N PRO A 179 -29.53 2.94 -10.52
CA PRO A 179 -30.90 3.29 -10.93
C PRO A 179 -31.74 3.78 -9.74
N PRO A 180 -32.71 4.64 -10.00
CA PRO A 180 -33.72 4.98 -9.00
C PRO A 180 -34.40 3.75 -8.40
N THR A 181 -34.68 3.81 -7.10
CA THR A 181 -35.25 2.69 -6.33
C THR A 181 -36.74 2.84 -6.04
N ASP A 182 -37.32 4.06 -6.09
CA ASP A 182 -38.72 4.30 -5.84
C ASP A 182 -39.19 5.60 -6.50
N ILE A 183 -40.50 5.63 -6.80
CA ILE A 183 -41.25 6.83 -7.23
C ILE A 183 -42.47 6.99 -6.35
N THR A 184 -42.66 8.16 -5.76
CA THR A 184 -43.81 8.49 -4.93
C THR A 184 -44.65 9.62 -5.58
N LEU A 185 -45.94 9.61 -5.34
CA LEU A 185 -46.86 10.66 -5.72
C LEU A 185 -47.55 11.22 -4.46
N SER A 186 -47.44 12.54 -4.25
CA SER A 186 -47.92 13.19 -3.01
C SER A 186 -49.45 13.06 -2.81
N LEU A 187 -50.24 13.07 -3.88
CA LEU A 187 -51.67 12.88 -3.90
C LEU A 187 -52.06 12.12 -5.18
N ASN A 188 -53.06 11.24 -5.09
CA ASN A 188 -53.53 10.40 -6.18
C ASN A 188 -55.06 10.55 -6.46
N THR A 189 -55.65 11.61 -5.98
CA THR A 189 -57.09 11.90 -6.15
C THR A 189 -57.31 13.21 -6.89
N ILE A 190 -58.39 13.28 -7.64
CA ILE A 190 -58.85 14.47 -8.32
C ILE A 190 -60.37 14.50 -8.23
N ASP A 191 -60.95 15.68 -8.10
CA ASP A 191 -62.40 15.84 -8.13
C ASP A 191 -62.93 15.64 -9.55
N GLU A 192 -64.09 15.02 -9.67
CA GLU A 192 -64.79 15.00 -10.97
C GLU A 192 -65.11 16.41 -11.44
N ASN A 193 -65.29 16.57 -12.74
CA ASN A 193 -65.52 17.84 -13.38
C ASN A 193 -64.43 18.91 -13.18
N ALA A 194 -63.28 18.52 -12.63
CA ALA A 194 -62.11 19.39 -12.58
C ALA A 194 -61.62 19.73 -13.99
N SER A 195 -61.13 20.95 -14.19
CA SER A 195 -60.63 21.41 -15.49
C SER A 195 -59.38 20.62 -15.92
N ILE A 196 -59.17 20.45 -17.22
CA ILE A 196 -57.92 19.91 -17.78
C ILE A 196 -56.75 20.78 -17.29
N GLY A 197 -55.67 20.13 -16.92
CA GLY A 197 -54.48 20.77 -16.34
C GLY A 197 -54.53 20.93 -14.82
N THR A 198 -55.61 20.44 -14.14
CA THR A 198 -55.66 20.42 -12.68
C THR A 198 -54.55 19.56 -12.12
N THR A 199 -53.81 20.05 -11.12
CA THR A 199 -52.74 19.30 -10.43
C THR A 199 -53.38 18.17 -9.62
N ILE A 200 -52.86 16.96 -9.78
CA ILE A 200 -53.21 15.79 -9.01
C ILE A 200 -52.21 15.63 -7.85
N GLY A 201 -50.91 15.62 -8.17
CA GLY A 201 -49.88 15.48 -7.17
C GLY A 201 -48.50 15.79 -7.72
N THR A 202 -47.52 15.78 -6.86
CA THR A 202 -46.11 15.94 -7.19
C THR A 202 -45.39 14.59 -7.08
N LEU A 203 -44.65 14.23 -8.11
CA LEU A 203 -43.80 13.07 -8.17
C LEU A 203 -42.46 13.38 -7.48
N SER A 204 -41.95 12.44 -6.70
CA SER A 204 -40.58 12.44 -6.19
C SER A 204 -39.97 11.07 -6.36
N THR A 205 -38.66 11.03 -6.50
CA THR A 205 -37.88 9.82 -6.76
C THR A 205 -36.90 9.59 -5.62
N THR A 206 -36.77 8.35 -5.20
CA THR A 206 -35.69 7.91 -4.32
C THR A 206 -34.59 7.29 -5.18
N ASP A 207 -33.38 7.73 -4.99
CA ASP A 207 -32.20 7.33 -5.74
C ASP A 207 -31.01 7.30 -4.81
N PRO A 208 -30.15 6.26 -4.81
CA PRO A 208 -28.94 6.23 -3.99
C PRO A 208 -28.03 7.43 -4.24
N ASP A 209 -27.83 7.80 -5.52
CA ASP A 209 -26.97 8.93 -5.96
C ASP A 209 -27.66 10.31 -5.85
N ALA A 210 -28.58 10.48 -4.95
CA ALA A 210 -29.55 11.59 -4.93
C ALA A 210 -28.97 13.02 -4.94
N ALA A 211 -27.68 13.21 -4.70
CA ALA A 211 -27.10 14.55 -4.55
C ALA A 211 -26.97 15.35 -5.87
N SER A 212 -27.05 14.70 -7.04
CA SER A 212 -26.83 15.33 -8.36
C SER A 212 -27.84 14.93 -9.45
N ASN A 213 -28.84 14.12 -9.16
CA ASN A 213 -29.73 13.56 -10.15
C ASN A 213 -30.90 14.50 -10.51
N SER A 214 -31.09 14.72 -11.81
CA SER A 214 -32.31 15.31 -12.36
C SER A 214 -33.18 14.20 -12.94
N PHE A 215 -34.45 14.12 -12.51
CA PHE A 215 -35.37 13.08 -12.94
C PHE A 215 -36.32 13.59 -14.02
N THR A 216 -36.60 12.73 -14.99
CA THR A 216 -37.70 12.91 -15.96
C THR A 216 -38.74 11.85 -15.74
N TYR A 217 -40.02 12.26 -15.83
CA TYR A 217 -41.14 11.38 -15.59
C TYR A 217 -41.97 11.22 -16.84
N SER A 218 -42.56 10.05 -17.04
CA SER A 218 -43.51 9.77 -18.08
C SER A 218 -44.72 9.03 -17.49
N VAL A 219 -45.87 9.19 -18.12
CA VAL A 219 -47.13 8.49 -17.78
C VAL A 219 -47.57 7.66 -18.96
N SER A 220 -48.02 6.44 -18.71
CA SER A 220 -48.47 5.51 -19.77
C SER A 220 -49.80 5.92 -20.37
N ASP A 221 -50.74 6.45 -19.56
CA ASP A 221 -52.02 6.98 -20.01
C ASP A 221 -51.93 8.49 -20.27
N SER A 222 -51.37 8.86 -21.43
CA SER A 222 -51.26 10.25 -21.85
C SER A 222 -52.55 10.87 -22.35
N THR A 223 -53.63 10.08 -22.48
CA THR A 223 -54.97 10.57 -22.83
C THR A 223 -55.59 11.27 -21.63
N ASN A 224 -55.51 10.65 -20.47
CA ASN A 224 -56.16 11.12 -19.25
C ASN A 224 -55.22 11.95 -18.35
N PHE A 225 -53.91 11.74 -18.45
CA PHE A 225 -52.92 12.38 -17.60
C PHE A 225 -51.77 13.03 -18.38
N GLN A 226 -51.18 14.05 -17.82
CA GLN A 226 -49.97 14.70 -18.34
C GLN A 226 -49.00 14.99 -17.21
N ILE A 227 -47.72 15.03 -17.55
CA ILE A 227 -46.64 15.40 -16.60
C ILE A 227 -46.03 16.73 -17.08
N VAL A 228 -45.90 17.66 -16.16
CA VAL A 228 -45.19 18.94 -16.37
C VAL A 228 -44.11 19.07 -15.29
N GLY A 229 -42.88 18.82 -15.67
CA GLY A 229 -41.78 18.69 -14.72
C GLY A 229 -42.00 17.48 -13.80
N SER A 230 -42.16 17.70 -12.51
CA SER A 230 -42.52 16.68 -11.53
C SER A 230 -44.00 16.64 -11.15
N ILE A 231 -44.85 17.39 -11.85
CA ILE A 231 -46.28 17.53 -11.49
C ILE A 231 -47.10 16.65 -12.39
N LEU A 232 -47.86 15.71 -11.80
CA LEU A 232 -48.92 14.97 -12.47
C LEU A 232 -50.18 15.82 -12.50
N LYS A 233 -50.76 15.99 -13.70
CA LYS A 233 -51.96 16.78 -13.97
C LYS A 233 -53.00 15.98 -14.77
N SER A 234 -54.27 16.36 -14.68
CA SER A 234 -55.30 15.86 -15.57
C SER A 234 -55.05 16.33 -17.01
N ASN A 235 -55.36 15.46 -17.99
CA ASN A 235 -55.40 15.77 -19.41
C ASN A 235 -56.80 15.53 -20.00
N ALA A 236 -57.77 15.13 -19.15
CA ALA A 236 -59.18 14.96 -19.45
C ALA A 236 -60.04 15.51 -18.32
N VAL A 237 -61.34 15.69 -18.57
CA VAL A 237 -62.34 15.92 -17.52
C VAL A 237 -62.91 14.57 -17.12
N PHE A 238 -62.83 14.25 -15.82
CA PHE A 238 -63.34 13.00 -15.27
C PHE A 238 -64.81 13.11 -14.84
N ASN A 239 -65.53 12.01 -14.93
CA ASN A 239 -66.88 11.89 -14.46
C ASN A 239 -66.96 10.60 -13.61
N TYR A 240 -67.26 10.73 -12.33
CA TYR A 240 -67.28 9.63 -11.37
C TYR A 240 -68.36 8.59 -11.69
N GLU A 241 -69.53 9.04 -12.19
CA GLU A 241 -70.63 8.15 -12.53
C GLU A 241 -70.35 7.32 -13.80
N ALA A 242 -69.46 7.79 -14.69
CA ALA A 242 -69.07 7.07 -15.89
C ALA A 242 -67.91 6.11 -15.68
N VAL A 243 -66.89 6.49 -14.81
CA VAL A 243 -65.71 5.68 -14.50
C VAL A 243 -65.35 5.93 -13.04
N SER A 244 -65.66 5.01 -12.15
CA SER A 244 -65.45 5.15 -10.68
C SER A 244 -64.02 4.88 -10.22
N SER A 245 -63.18 4.27 -11.02
CA SER A 245 -61.77 4.00 -10.73
C SER A 245 -60.98 3.52 -11.97
#